data_188ce3355f8ab39a1050c966090f2e6c
#
_entry.id   188ce3355f8ab39a1050c966090f2e6c
#
_cell.length_a   1.000
_cell.length_b   1.000
_cell.length_c   1.000
_cell.angle_alpha   90.00
_cell.angle_beta   90.00
_cell.angle_gamma   90.00
#
_symmetry.space_group_name_H-M   'P 1'
#
loop_
_entity.id
_entity.type
_entity.pdbx_description
1 polymer ?
#
loop_
_entity_poly.entity_id
_entity_poly.type
_entity_poly.pdbx_seq_one_letter_code
_entity_poly.pdbx_strand_id
1 'polypeptide(L)'
;FYADQLSSDKEPMGGFGMGKSLCEQAQANPDTDFIGIEVHAPGVGKLLDDVDKLGLTNLRVYRHDALEVLADCVPAGCADTFQLFFPDPWPKKKHHKRRIVQPAFVELVRRVLKPGGHFHMATDWANYAEAMAEEMAEAPGFANTAPAETAPYVPRPDFRPLTKFEQRGERLGHGVWDLIFVKQD
;
A
#
# COMPACT_ATOMS: atom_id res chain seq x y z
N PHE A 1 7.74 -3.80 0.95
CA PHE A 1 7.46 -2.44 1.44
C PHE A 1 5.99 -2.26 1.67
N TYR A 2 5.64 -1.65 2.77
CA TYR A 2 4.28 -1.34 3.17
C TYR A 2 4.16 0.16 3.34
N ALA A 3 3.39 0.82 2.48
CA ALA A 3 3.00 2.20 2.65
C ALA A 3 1.47 2.24 2.77
N ASP A 4 0.99 2.71 3.88
CA ASP A 4 -0.41 2.93 4.11
C ASP A 4 -0.59 4.39 4.49
N GLN A 5 -1.48 5.06 3.78
CA GLN A 5 -1.89 6.45 3.95
C GLN A 5 -0.84 7.54 4.17
N LEU A 6 -0.63 8.28 3.13
CA LEU A 6 0.06 9.57 3.15
C LEU A 6 -1.00 10.68 3.16
N SER A 7 -1.34 11.17 4.33
CA SER A 7 -2.19 12.35 4.50
C SER A 7 -1.35 13.52 4.99
N SER A 8 -1.23 14.55 4.19
CA SER A 8 -0.85 15.88 4.64
C SER A 8 -2.11 16.67 4.96
N ASP A 9 -2.21 17.20 6.18
CA ASP A 9 -3.16 18.15 6.72
C ASP A 9 -4.58 17.67 7.10
N LYS A 10 -4.76 17.53 8.42
CA LYS A 10 -6.01 17.63 9.20
C LYS A 10 -7.08 16.57 8.96
N GLU A 11 -6.96 15.56 9.71
CA GLU A 11 -7.83 14.64 10.44
C GLU A 11 -7.35 13.20 10.36
N PRO A 12 -7.34 12.47 11.49
CA PRO A 12 -6.71 11.14 11.53
C PRO A 12 -7.65 10.09 10.95
N MET A 13 -7.54 9.84 9.66
CA MET A 13 -8.16 8.67 9.06
C MET A 13 -7.13 7.85 8.28
N GLY A 14 -6.49 7.00 9.03
CA GLY A 14 -5.88 5.74 8.62
C GLY A 14 -4.55 5.85 7.84
N GLY A 15 -3.43 5.72 8.53
CA GLY A 15 -2.16 5.17 8.07
C GLY A 15 -2.21 3.65 8.08
N PHE A 16 -1.04 2.91 8.10
CA PHE A 16 -1.13 1.45 8.26
C PHE A 16 -2.07 1.09 9.46
N GLY A 17 -2.97 1.97 9.69
CA GLY A 17 -3.92 1.98 10.76
C GLY A 17 -3.19 1.82 12.06
N MET A 18 -3.18 0.98 12.86
CA MET A 18 -2.36 0.74 14.04
C MET A 18 -1.21 -0.22 13.76
N GLY A 19 -0.84 -0.45 12.49
CA GLY A 19 0.25 -1.34 12.08
C GLY A 19 -0.03 -2.82 12.23
N LYS A 20 -1.24 -3.20 12.61
CA LYS A 20 -1.59 -4.59 12.93
C LYS A 20 -1.34 -5.53 11.74
N SER A 21 -1.80 -5.17 10.56
CA SER A 21 -1.63 -5.98 9.35
C SER A 21 -0.15 -6.18 9.00
N LEU A 22 0.67 -5.15 9.16
CA LEU A 22 2.11 -5.23 8.92
C LEU A 22 2.82 -6.14 9.94
N CYS A 23 2.47 -6.04 11.23
CA CYS A 23 2.98 -6.96 12.25
C CYS A 23 2.58 -8.42 12.00
N GLU A 24 1.33 -8.67 11.63
CA GLU A 24 0.84 -10.01 11.30
C GLU A 24 1.60 -10.62 10.11
N GLN A 25 1.84 -9.84 9.05
CA GLN A 25 2.63 -10.30 7.91
C GLN A 25 4.09 -10.56 8.29
N ALA A 26 4.73 -9.65 9.06
CA ALA A 26 6.11 -9.82 9.51
C ALA A 26 6.26 -11.05 10.42
N GLN A 27 5.31 -11.28 11.32
CA GLN A 27 5.30 -12.45 12.18
C GLN A 27 5.10 -13.77 11.42
N ALA A 28 4.24 -13.76 10.41
CA ALA A 28 3.97 -14.93 9.57
C ALA A 28 5.13 -15.27 8.61
N ASN A 29 6.02 -14.32 8.34
CA ASN A 29 7.13 -14.48 7.37
C ASN A 29 8.46 -14.04 7.99
N PRO A 30 9.03 -14.81 8.94
CA PRO A 30 10.22 -14.41 9.70
C PRO A 30 11.49 -14.26 8.84
N ASP A 31 11.53 -14.91 7.68
CA ASP A 31 12.66 -14.86 6.74
C ASP A 31 12.54 -13.72 5.71
N THR A 32 11.52 -12.89 5.82
CA THR A 32 11.28 -11.73 4.94
C THR A 32 11.43 -10.44 5.73
N ASP A 33 12.22 -9.52 5.20
CA ASP A 33 12.35 -8.17 5.77
C ASP A 33 11.19 -7.26 5.34
N PHE A 34 10.61 -6.56 6.31
CA PHE A 34 9.52 -5.62 6.10
C PHE A 34 9.94 -4.18 6.41
N ILE A 35 9.48 -3.24 5.59
CA ILE A 35 9.64 -1.80 5.81
C ILE A 35 8.26 -1.16 5.79
N GLY A 36 7.89 -0.52 6.90
CA GLY A 36 6.71 0.34 7.00
C GLY A 36 7.10 1.80 6.85
N ILE A 37 6.32 2.56 6.08
CA ILE A 37 6.50 4.00 5.93
C ILE A 37 5.21 4.68 6.38
N GLU A 38 5.30 5.65 7.30
CA GLU A 38 4.14 6.34 7.88
C GLU A 38 4.54 7.75 8.35
N VAL A 39 3.66 8.71 8.19
CA VAL A 39 3.86 10.08 8.69
C VAL A 39 3.22 10.32 10.05
N HIS A 40 2.18 9.56 10.39
CA HIS A 40 1.37 9.75 11.58
C HIS A 40 2.02 9.15 12.83
N ALA A 41 2.54 10.01 13.70
CA ALA A 41 3.31 9.59 14.88
C ALA A 41 2.60 8.58 15.81
N PRO A 42 1.28 8.72 16.14
CA PRO A 42 0.58 7.74 16.97
C PRO A 42 0.53 6.33 16.36
N GLY A 43 0.36 6.22 15.03
CA GLY A 43 0.39 4.94 14.34
C GLY A 43 1.76 4.28 14.42
N VAL A 44 2.82 5.06 14.20
CA VAL A 44 4.21 4.59 14.35
C VAL A 44 4.49 4.12 15.78
N GLY A 45 4.08 4.91 16.79
CA GLY A 45 4.27 4.55 18.19
C GLY A 45 3.59 3.22 18.55
N LYS A 46 2.34 3.02 18.08
CA LYS A 46 1.62 1.77 18.30
C LYS A 46 2.28 0.58 17.58
N LEU A 47 2.74 0.78 16.35
CA LEU A 47 3.46 -0.26 15.61
C LEU A 47 4.74 -0.68 16.32
N LEU A 48 5.55 0.27 16.81
CA LEU A 48 6.78 -0.02 17.52
C LEU A 48 6.53 -0.77 18.85
N ASP A 49 5.46 -0.42 19.58
CA ASP A 49 5.02 -1.14 20.77
C ASP A 49 4.64 -2.60 20.46
N ASP A 50 3.95 -2.84 19.34
CA ASP A 50 3.59 -4.18 18.91
C ASP A 50 4.82 -4.97 18.41
N VAL A 51 5.75 -4.35 17.70
CA VAL A 51 7.03 -4.94 17.29
C VAL A 51 7.82 -5.43 18.48
N ASP A 52 7.95 -4.59 19.53
CA ASP A 52 8.65 -4.94 20.76
C ASP A 52 7.96 -6.11 21.50
N LYS A 53 6.64 -6.03 21.69
CA LYS A 53 5.84 -7.07 22.35
C LYS A 53 5.90 -8.42 21.65
N LEU A 54 5.95 -8.42 20.32
CA LEU A 54 6.02 -9.63 19.50
C LEU A 54 7.45 -10.12 19.25
N GLY A 55 8.45 -9.35 19.67
CA GLY A 55 9.87 -9.66 19.45
C GLY A 55 10.25 -9.70 17.96
N LEU A 56 9.61 -8.90 17.12
CA LEU A 56 9.88 -8.90 15.68
C LEU A 56 11.23 -8.25 15.38
N THR A 57 12.09 -8.96 14.66
CA THR A 57 13.43 -8.47 14.25
C THR A 57 13.52 -8.12 12.77
N ASN A 58 12.50 -8.50 12.00
CA ASN A 58 12.44 -8.37 10.54
C ASN A 58 11.57 -7.20 10.06
N LEU A 59 11.20 -6.26 10.94
CA LEU A 59 10.40 -5.08 10.61
C LEU A 59 11.13 -3.78 10.95
N ARG A 60 11.20 -2.87 9.99
CA ARG A 60 11.77 -1.51 10.11
C ARG A 60 10.71 -0.49 9.78
N VAL A 61 10.79 0.69 10.40
CA VAL A 61 9.80 1.76 10.22
C VAL A 61 10.49 3.08 9.90
N TYR A 62 10.02 3.74 8.84
CA TYR A 62 10.30 5.15 8.55
C TYR A 62 9.11 6.01 8.96
N ARG A 63 9.35 7.01 9.81
CA ARG A 63 8.36 8.06 10.08
C ARG A 63 8.69 9.28 9.22
N HIS A 64 8.29 9.24 7.97
CA HIS A 64 8.59 10.29 7.01
C HIS A 64 7.67 10.21 5.78
N ASP A 65 7.72 11.22 4.90
CA ASP A 65 7.02 11.20 3.62
C ASP A 65 7.51 10.04 2.74
N ALA A 66 6.58 9.28 2.16
CA ALA A 66 6.95 8.09 1.41
C ALA A 66 7.64 8.40 0.09
N LEU A 67 7.33 9.52 -0.57
CA LEU A 67 8.03 9.90 -1.80
C LEU A 67 9.51 10.18 -1.50
N GLU A 68 9.78 10.92 -0.41
CA GLU A 68 11.15 11.22 0.01
C GLU A 68 11.88 9.93 0.45
N VAL A 69 11.24 9.06 1.24
CA VAL A 69 11.84 7.77 1.63
C VAL A 69 12.14 6.92 0.41
N LEU A 70 11.20 6.79 -0.51
CA LEU A 70 11.39 6.01 -1.73
C LEU A 70 12.49 6.61 -2.60
N ALA A 71 12.57 7.94 -2.73
CA ALA A 71 13.57 8.58 -3.56
C ALA A 71 14.98 8.45 -2.99
N ASP A 72 15.15 8.71 -1.68
CA ASP A 72 16.44 8.99 -1.08
C ASP A 72 16.98 7.88 -0.19
N CYS A 73 16.08 7.03 0.39
CA CYS A 73 16.47 6.04 1.39
C CYS A 73 16.40 4.60 0.88
N VAL A 74 15.63 4.33 -0.18
CA VAL A 74 15.41 2.98 -0.67
C VAL A 74 16.20 2.72 -1.94
N PRO A 75 17.12 1.72 -1.95
CA PRO A 75 17.87 1.36 -3.15
C PRO A 75 16.96 0.89 -4.29
N ALA A 76 17.41 1.13 -5.53
CA ALA A 76 16.71 0.60 -6.71
C ALA A 76 16.78 -0.94 -6.73
N GLY A 77 15.70 -1.58 -7.18
CA GLY A 77 15.65 -3.03 -7.38
C GLY A 77 15.85 -3.85 -6.11
N CYS A 78 15.47 -3.36 -4.94
CA CYS A 78 15.63 -4.08 -3.67
C CYS A 78 14.35 -4.73 -3.15
N ALA A 79 13.17 -4.32 -3.62
CA ALA A 79 11.89 -4.78 -3.11
C ALA A 79 11.28 -5.88 -4.00
N ASP A 80 10.80 -6.96 -3.38
CA ASP A 80 10.02 -7.99 -4.05
C ASP A 80 8.55 -7.58 -4.18
N THR A 81 8.04 -6.86 -3.19
CA THR A 81 6.64 -6.40 -3.18
C THR A 81 6.55 -5.01 -2.57
N PHE A 82 5.73 -4.15 -3.17
CA PHE A 82 5.29 -2.89 -2.62
C PHE A 82 3.77 -2.95 -2.40
N GLN A 83 3.32 -2.70 -1.17
CA GLN A 83 1.91 -2.72 -0.78
C GLN A 83 1.44 -1.31 -0.45
N LEU A 84 0.30 -0.91 -1.02
CA LEU A 84 -0.38 0.36 -0.75
C LEU A 84 -1.86 0.08 -0.50
N PHE A 85 -2.25 0.00 0.77
CA PHE A 85 -3.62 -0.38 1.13
C PHE A 85 -4.39 0.80 1.71
N PHE A 86 -5.59 1.02 1.20
CA PHE A 86 -6.55 2.03 1.63
C PHE A 86 -5.97 3.46 1.72
N PRO A 87 -5.22 3.93 0.70
CA PRO A 87 -4.75 5.32 0.70
C PRO A 87 -5.92 6.29 0.64
N ASP A 88 -5.71 7.53 1.12
CA ASP A 88 -6.73 8.58 1.15
C ASP A 88 -7.43 8.75 -0.20
N PRO A 89 -8.74 8.51 -0.30
CA PRO A 89 -9.45 8.55 -1.58
C PRO A 89 -9.71 9.96 -2.08
N TRP A 90 -9.60 10.97 -1.21
CA TRP A 90 -9.90 12.37 -1.53
C TRP A 90 -11.20 12.51 -2.34
N PRO A 91 -12.39 12.30 -1.73
CA PRO A 91 -13.66 12.12 -2.47
C PRO A 91 -14.04 13.28 -3.38
N LYS A 92 -13.67 14.51 -3.00
CA LYS A 92 -14.04 15.71 -3.77
C LYS A 92 -13.11 15.85 -4.99
N LYS A 93 -13.68 15.97 -6.18
CA LYS A 93 -12.96 16.09 -7.47
C LYS A 93 -11.80 17.10 -7.42
N LYS A 94 -12.00 18.28 -6.79
CA LYS A 94 -10.93 19.29 -6.64
C LYS A 94 -9.72 18.83 -5.82
N HIS A 95 -9.86 17.71 -5.07
CA HIS A 95 -8.82 17.13 -4.23
C HIS A 95 -8.15 15.89 -4.85
N HIS A 96 -8.62 15.38 -5.98
CA HIS A 96 -8.04 14.19 -6.63
C HIS A 96 -6.53 14.33 -6.90
N LYS A 97 -6.04 15.56 -7.14
CA LYS A 97 -4.60 15.85 -7.26
C LYS A 97 -3.77 15.55 -6.00
N ARG A 98 -4.41 15.27 -4.86
CA ARG A 98 -3.75 14.89 -3.60
C ARG A 98 -3.63 13.37 -3.45
N ARG A 99 -4.28 12.58 -4.31
CA ARG A 99 -4.15 11.13 -4.33
C ARG A 99 -2.70 10.77 -4.58
N ILE A 100 -2.20 9.76 -3.86
CA ILE A 100 -0.79 9.39 -3.96
C ILE A 100 -0.46 8.66 -5.25
N VAL A 101 -1.37 7.83 -5.77
CA VAL A 101 -1.16 7.09 -7.02
C VAL A 101 -1.21 8.08 -8.18
N GLN A 102 -0.05 8.53 -8.58
CA GLN A 102 0.27 9.52 -9.61
C GLN A 102 1.53 9.05 -10.35
N PRO A 103 1.82 9.52 -11.58
CA PRO A 103 2.97 9.08 -12.35
C PRO A 103 4.30 9.11 -11.58
N ALA A 104 4.58 10.19 -10.84
CA ALA A 104 5.82 10.33 -10.07
C ALA A 104 5.96 9.27 -8.96
N PHE A 105 4.88 8.96 -8.26
CA PHE A 105 4.88 7.91 -7.24
C PHE A 105 5.04 6.52 -7.85
N VAL A 106 4.30 6.24 -8.94
CA VAL A 106 4.38 4.95 -9.65
C VAL A 106 5.80 4.70 -10.17
N GLU A 107 6.49 5.73 -10.68
CA GLU A 107 7.88 5.62 -11.11
C GLU A 107 8.83 5.32 -9.93
N LEU A 108 8.63 5.93 -8.76
CA LEU A 108 9.42 5.61 -7.57
C LEU A 108 9.20 4.16 -7.12
N VAL A 109 7.95 3.67 -7.15
CA VAL A 109 7.63 2.26 -6.87
C VAL A 109 8.30 1.36 -7.89
N ARG A 110 8.23 1.68 -9.19
CA ARG A 110 8.90 0.93 -10.26
C ARG A 110 10.41 0.86 -10.03
N ARG A 111 11.03 1.97 -9.63
CA ARG A 111 12.47 2.04 -9.35
C ARG A 111 12.89 1.08 -8.23
N VAL A 112 12.14 1.03 -7.13
CA VAL A 112 12.51 0.21 -5.96
C VAL A 112 12.19 -1.27 -6.13
N LEU A 113 11.21 -1.62 -6.95
CA LEU A 113 10.86 -3.01 -7.22
C LEU A 113 11.95 -3.70 -8.06
N LYS A 114 12.20 -4.98 -7.75
CA LYS A 114 12.96 -5.90 -8.62
C LYS A 114 12.17 -6.16 -9.90
N PRO A 115 12.82 -6.54 -11.03
CA PRO A 115 12.13 -7.22 -12.13
C PRO A 115 11.34 -8.41 -11.61
N GLY A 116 10.08 -8.56 -12.04
CA GLY A 116 9.15 -9.56 -11.50
C GLY A 116 8.55 -9.22 -10.13
N GLY A 117 8.94 -8.12 -9.50
CA GLY A 117 8.36 -7.64 -8.26
C GLY A 117 6.94 -7.10 -8.44
N HIS A 118 6.16 -7.10 -7.37
CA HIS A 118 4.74 -6.79 -7.41
C HIS A 118 4.40 -5.45 -6.74
N PHE A 119 3.56 -4.66 -7.39
CA PHE A 119 2.88 -3.52 -6.79
C PHE A 119 1.43 -3.91 -6.51
N HIS A 120 1.08 -4.02 -5.23
CA HIS A 120 -0.26 -4.39 -4.77
C HIS A 120 -0.95 -3.21 -4.12
N MET A 121 -2.08 -2.80 -4.66
CA MET A 121 -2.93 -1.75 -4.14
C MET A 121 -4.29 -2.30 -3.73
N ALA A 122 -4.90 -1.73 -2.69
CA ALA A 122 -6.28 -2.02 -2.31
C ALA A 122 -6.99 -0.74 -1.88
N THR A 123 -8.27 -0.60 -2.22
CA THR A 123 -9.11 0.52 -1.80
C THR A 123 -10.57 0.10 -1.70
N ASP A 124 -11.31 0.73 -0.78
CA ASP A 124 -12.77 0.59 -0.62
C ASP A 124 -13.55 1.71 -1.34
N TRP A 125 -12.85 2.53 -2.13
CA TRP A 125 -13.42 3.67 -2.85
C TRP A 125 -13.42 3.42 -4.37
N ALA A 126 -14.60 3.09 -4.95
CA ALA A 126 -14.74 2.70 -6.36
C ALA A 126 -14.07 3.67 -7.34
N ASN A 127 -14.37 4.98 -7.22
CA ASN A 127 -13.77 5.99 -8.10
C ASN A 127 -12.24 6.10 -7.96
N TYR A 128 -11.69 5.70 -6.81
CA TYR A 128 -10.23 5.67 -6.67
C TYR A 128 -9.65 4.38 -7.24
N ALA A 129 -10.36 3.26 -7.13
CA ALA A 129 -9.98 2.01 -7.79
C ALA A 129 -9.91 2.18 -9.32
N GLU A 130 -10.90 2.86 -9.90
CA GLU A 130 -10.91 3.22 -11.32
C GLU A 130 -9.70 4.10 -11.68
N ALA A 131 -9.44 5.16 -10.93
CA ALA A 131 -8.30 6.05 -11.17
C ALA A 131 -6.94 5.35 -11.01
N MET A 132 -6.80 4.42 -10.06
CA MET A 132 -5.61 3.58 -9.91
C MET A 132 -5.39 2.69 -11.14
N ALA A 133 -6.48 2.07 -11.64
CA ALA A 133 -6.42 1.21 -12.81
C ALA A 133 -6.04 2.01 -14.08
N GLU A 134 -6.61 3.20 -14.27
CA GLU A 134 -6.28 4.09 -15.37
C GLU A 134 -4.81 4.53 -15.32
N GLU A 135 -4.32 4.99 -14.17
CA GLU A 135 -2.93 5.40 -13.98
C GLU A 135 -1.96 4.25 -14.30
N MET A 136 -2.26 3.05 -13.82
CA MET A 136 -1.41 1.89 -14.03
C MET A 136 -1.48 1.33 -15.45
N ALA A 137 -2.57 1.56 -16.18
CA ALA A 137 -2.68 1.17 -17.59
C ALA A 137 -1.73 2.01 -18.49
N GLU A 138 -1.47 3.26 -18.09
CA GLU A 138 -0.55 4.16 -18.78
C GLU A 138 0.91 4.04 -18.27
N ALA A 139 1.11 3.38 -17.10
CA ALA A 139 2.42 3.28 -16.47
C ALA A 139 3.36 2.31 -17.22
N PRO A 140 4.51 2.78 -17.73
CA PRO A 140 5.43 1.91 -18.46
C PRO A 140 6.07 0.87 -17.53
N GLY A 141 6.31 -0.33 -18.05
CA GLY A 141 7.03 -1.39 -17.35
C GLY A 141 6.23 -2.11 -16.28
N PHE A 142 4.90 -1.97 -16.26
CA PHE A 142 4.00 -2.77 -15.44
C PHE A 142 3.03 -3.59 -16.29
N ALA A 143 2.69 -4.78 -15.83
CA ALA A 143 1.62 -5.61 -16.40
C ALA A 143 0.60 -5.96 -15.31
N ASN A 144 -0.68 -5.86 -15.63
CA ASN A 144 -1.76 -6.27 -14.73
C ASN A 144 -1.76 -7.81 -14.60
N THR A 145 -1.95 -8.32 -13.39
CA THR A 145 -1.99 -9.76 -13.09
C THR A 145 -3.41 -10.32 -12.99
N ALA A 146 -4.43 -9.45 -13.14
CA ALA A 146 -5.81 -9.89 -13.02
C ALA A 146 -6.20 -10.88 -14.12
N PRO A 147 -7.03 -11.90 -13.78
CA PRO A 147 -7.70 -12.72 -14.78
C PRO A 147 -8.55 -11.86 -15.72
N ALA A 148 -8.66 -12.29 -16.99
CA ALA A 148 -9.41 -11.53 -18.00
C ALA A 148 -10.87 -11.23 -17.60
N GLU A 149 -11.48 -12.15 -16.84
CA GLU A 149 -12.87 -12.06 -16.38
C GLU A 149 -13.10 -10.99 -15.31
N THR A 150 -12.06 -10.64 -14.56
CA THR A 150 -12.15 -9.68 -13.44
C THR A 150 -11.30 -8.44 -13.64
N ALA A 151 -10.53 -8.37 -14.75
CA ALA A 151 -9.64 -7.24 -15.02
C ALA A 151 -10.40 -5.90 -14.96
N PRO A 152 -9.79 -4.85 -14.39
CA PRO A 152 -8.39 -4.78 -13.94
C PRO A 152 -8.16 -5.27 -12.49
N TYR A 153 -9.16 -5.82 -11.82
CA TYR A 153 -9.13 -6.16 -10.39
C TYR A 153 -8.84 -7.65 -10.17
N VAL A 154 -8.09 -7.94 -9.11
CA VAL A 154 -7.86 -9.32 -8.66
C VAL A 154 -8.79 -9.67 -7.50
N PRO A 155 -9.16 -10.95 -7.32
CA PRO A 155 -9.77 -11.39 -6.07
C PRO A 155 -8.85 -11.09 -4.89
N ARG A 156 -9.40 -10.76 -3.72
CA ARG A 156 -8.59 -10.50 -2.51
C ARG A 156 -7.62 -11.67 -2.26
N PRO A 157 -6.30 -11.42 -2.25
CA PRO A 157 -5.33 -12.47 -1.94
C PRO A 157 -5.43 -12.92 -0.48
N ASP A 158 -5.25 -14.22 -0.21
CA ASP A 158 -5.32 -14.80 1.14
C ASP A 158 -4.29 -14.21 2.11
N PHE A 159 -3.12 -13.81 1.59
CA PHE A 159 -2.06 -13.19 2.40
C PHE A 159 -2.38 -11.73 2.83
N ARG A 160 -3.37 -11.08 2.20
CA ARG A 160 -3.78 -9.73 2.63
C ARG A 160 -4.77 -9.85 3.80
N PRO A 161 -4.37 -9.45 5.03
CA PRO A 161 -5.24 -9.56 6.19
C PRO A 161 -6.55 -8.78 6.01
N LEU A 162 -7.64 -9.33 6.50
CA LEU A 162 -8.94 -8.66 6.49
C LEU A 162 -8.92 -7.53 7.51
N THR A 163 -9.00 -6.29 7.02
CA THR A 163 -8.98 -5.13 7.90
C THR A 163 -10.35 -4.90 8.58
N LYS A 164 -10.34 -4.18 9.71
CA LYS A 164 -11.61 -3.78 10.37
C LYS A 164 -12.48 -2.90 9.46
N PHE A 165 -11.85 -2.14 8.58
CA PHE A 165 -12.55 -1.29 7.60
C PHE A 165 -13.27 -2.14 6.56
N GLU A 166 -12.63 -3.18 6.02
CA GLU A 166 -13.29 -4.13 5.11
C GLU A 166 -14.46 -4.83 5.77
N GLN A 167 -14.28 -5.38 6.96
CA GLN A 167 -15.37 -6.02 7.71
C GLN A 167 -16.56 -5.09 7.93
N ARG A 168 -16.30 -3.81 8.15
CA ARG A 168 -17.35 -2.79 8.26
C ARG A 168 -17.95 -2.47 6.89
N GLY A 169 -17.13 -2.35 5.85
CA GLY A 169 -17.55 -2.08 4.48
C GLY A 169 -18.44 -3.18 3.94
N GLU A 170 -18.05 -4.44 4.09
CA GLU A 170 -18.84 -5.62 3.70
C GLU A 170 -20.22 -5.61 4.35
N ARG A 171 -20.30 -5.28 5.66
CA ARG A 171 -21.59 -5.15 6.37
C ARG A 171 -22.48 -4.02 5.83
N LEU A 172 -21.87 -3.01 5.20
CA LEU A 172 -22.57 -1.86 4.62
C LEU A 172 -22.77 -2.01 3.11
N GLY A 173 -22.36 -3.16 2.51
CA GLY A 173 -22.47 -3.42 1.08
C GLY A 173 -21.44 -2.69 0.22
N HIS A 174 -20.34 -2.22 0.81
CA HIS A 174 -19.23 -1.60 0.07
C HIS A 174 -18.24 -2.69 -0.41
N GLY A 175 -17.83 -2.60 -1.68
CA GLY A 175 -16.79 -3.46 -2.23
C GLY A 175 -15.38 -3.01 -1.81
N VAL A 176 -14.43 -3.92 -1.89
CA VAL A 176 -13.01 -3.61 -1.86
C VAL A 176 -12.41 -4.08 -3.18
N TRP A 177 -11.57 -3.26 -3.76
CA TRP A 177 -10.89 -3.53 -5.03
C TRP A 177 -9.41 -3.70 -4.80
N ASP A 178 -8.90 -4.88 -5.13
CA ASP A 178 -7.48 -5.20 -5.15
C ASP A 178 -6.94 -5.10 -6.58
N LEU A 179 -5.79 -4.46 -6.74
CA LEU A 179 -5.07 -4.33 -8.01
C LEU A 179 -3.62 -4.79 -7.79
N ILE A 180 -3.16 -5.75 -8.59
CA ILE A 180 -1.78 -6.24 -8.53
C ILE A 180 -1.15 -6.11 -9.92
N PHE A 181 -0.01 -5.44 -9.95
CA PHE A 181 0.80 -5.27 -11.16
C PHE A 181 2.19 -5.86 -10.93
N VAL A 182 2.71 -6.52 -11.93
CA VAL A 182 4.07 -7.05 -11.93
C VAL A 182 4.98 -6.13 -12.75
N LYS A 183 6.14 -5.77 -12.18
CA LYS A 183 7.17 -5.04 -12.91
C LYS A 183 7.78 -5.96 -13.97
N GLN A 184 7.82 -5.49 -15.23
CA GLN A 184 8.32 -6.27 -16.34
C GLN A 184 9.85 -6.27 -16.39
N ASP A 185 10.49 -5.10 -16.46
CA ASP A 185 11.97 -4.97 -16.52
C ASP A 185 12.47 -3.65 -15.91
#